data_0ae80cf7b85a464074a2238d3ecc6e4e
#
_entry.id   0ae80cf7b85a464074a2238d3ecc6e4e
#
_cell.length_a   1.000
_cell.length_b   1.000
_cell.length_c   1.000
_cell.angle_alpha   90.00
_cell.angle_beta   90.00
_cell.angle_gamma   90.00
#
_symmetry.space_group_name_H-M   'P 1'
#
loop_
_entity.id
_entity.type
_entity.pdbx_description
1 polymer ?
#
loop_
_entity_poly.entity_id
_entity_poly.type
_entity_poly.pdbx_seq_one_letter_code
_entity_poly.pdbx_strand_id
1 'polypeptide(L)' 'MEKPIVSVELNSFDQRVAVNGINYYRNYLIENGYPTEDVDSLLLKIINAPARSIRRISDREAR' A
#
# COMPACT_ATOMS: atom_id res chain seq x y z
N MET A 1 -10.75 15.82 12.32
CA MET A 1 -9.50 15.99 12.35
C MET A 1 -8.72 15.24 11.35
N GLU A 2 -7.77 15.84 10.76
CA GLU A 2 -7.05 15.24 9.73
C GLU A 2 -5.88 14.48 10.20
N LYS A 3 -5.54 13.40 9.58
CA LYS A 3 -4.38 12.66 9.90
C LYS A 3 -3.23 13.14 9.07
N PRO A 4 -2.04 13.16 9.63
CA PRO A 4 -0.90 13.55 8.82
C PRO A 4 -0.70 12.59 7.68
N ILE A 5 -0.24 13.10 6.57
CA ILE A 5 0.03 12.28 5.41
C ILE A 5 1.51 12.05 5.33
N VAL A 6 1.91 10.81 5.20
CA VAL A 6 3.32 10.49 5.09
C VAL A 6 3.58 9.83 3.76
N SER A 7 4.77 9.98 3.26
CA SER A 7 5.16 9.36 2.02
C SER A 7 6.15 8.26 2.29
N VAL A 8 5.94 7.13 1.65
CA VAL A 8 6.80 6.00 1.82
C VAL A 8 7.17 5.47 0.46
N GLU A 9 8.44 5.24 0.25
CA GLU A 9 8.87 4.68 -1.02
C GLU A 9 8.89 3.19 -0.92
N LEU A 10 8.24 2.52 -1.85
CA LEU A 10 8.19 1.07 -1.88
C LEU A 10 8.65 0.57 -3.23
N ASN A 11 9.59 -0.36 -3.22
CA ASN A 11 9.92 -1.05 -4.46
C ASN A 11 8.92 -2.17 -4.65
N SER A 12 9.03 -2.91 -5.74
CA SER A 12 8.04 -3.94 -6.03
C SER A 12 8.04 -5.04 -4.98
N PHE A 13 9.18 -5.35 -4.42
CA PHE A 13 9.21 -6.38 -3.40
C PHE A 13 8.51 -5.87 -2.13
N ASP A 14 8.78 -4.64 -1.74
CA ASP A 14 8.13 -4.05 -0.58
C ASP A 14 6.63 -4.02 -0.77
N GLN A 15 6.20 -3.66 -1.96
CA GLN A 15 4.78 -3.59 -2.24
C GLN A 15 4.14 -4.96 -2.09
N ARG A 16 4.79 -5.99 -2.59
CA ARG A 16 4.24 -7.33 -2.51
C ARG A 16 4.14 -7.79 -1.07
N VAL A 17 5.17 -7.51 -0.27
CA VAL A 17 5.15 -7.88 1.13
C VAL A 17 4.01 -7.16 1.84
N ALA A 18 3.85 -5.88 1.56
CA ALA A 18 2.79 -5.12 2.20
C ALA A 18 1.41 -5.64 1.82
N VAL A 19 1.21 -5.94 0.56
CA VAL A 19 -0.08 -6.45 0.10
C VAL A 19 -0.38 -7.79 0.76
N ASN A 20 0.61 -8.67 0.80
CA ASN A 20 0.39 -9.97 1.40
C ASN A 20 0.09 -9.86 2.89
N GLY A 21 0.81 -9.00 3.58
CA GLY A 21 0.58 -8.82 5.01
C GLY A 21 -0.79 -8.24 5.29
N ILE A 22 -1.19 -7.28 4.50
CA ILE A 22 -2.48 -6.65 4.69
C ILE A 22 -3.61 -7.63 4.37
N ASN A 23 -3.43 -8.46 3.35
CA ASN A 23 -4.44 -9.45 3.04
C ASN A 23 -4.57 -10.47 4.15
N TYR A 24 -3.47 -10.83 4.76
CA TYR A 24 -3.49 -11.77 5.86
C TYR A 24 -4.28 -11.16 7.03
N TYR A 25 -4.03 -9.91 7.32
CA TYR A 25 -4.73 -9.23 8.39
C TYR A 25 -6.21 -9.06 8.04
N ARG A 26 -6.49 -8.78 6.79
CA ARG A 26 -7.86 -8.63 6.35
C ARG A 26 -8.64 -9.92 6.57
N ASN A 27 -8.02 -11.06 6.24
CA ASN A 27 -8.68 -12.34 6.48
C ASN A 27 -8.93 -12.58 7.95
N TYR A 28 -7.99 -12.16 8.79
CA TYR A 28 -8.17 -12.27 10.21
C TYR A 28 -9.39 -11.46 10.65
N LEU A 29 -9.53 -10.25 10.13
CA LEU A 29 -10.67 -9.43 10.50
C LEU A 29 -11.98 -10.07 10.06
N ILE A 30 -12.00 -10.61 8.85
CA ILE A 30 -13.20 -11.24 8.33
C ILE A 30 -13.59 -12.43 9.21
N GLU A 31 -12.62 -13.23 9.59
CA GLU A 31 -12.93 -14.40 10.40
C GLU A 31 -13.44 -14.02 11.76
N ASN A 32 -13.09 -12.87 12.25
CA ASN A 32 -13.52 -12.42 13.55
C ASN A 32 -14.68 -11.45 13.51
N GLY A 33 -15.23 -11.22 12.34
CA GLY A 33 -16.41 -10.38 12.22
C GLY A 33 -16.14 -8.90 12.36
N TYR A 34 -14.92 -8.46 12.14
CA TYR A 34 -14.58 -7.05 12.24
C TYR A 34 -14.67 -6.37 10.89
N PRO A 35 -14.91 -5.08 10.88
CA PRO A 35 -14.99 -4.37 9.60
C PRO A 35 -13.63 -4.30 8.92
N THR A 36 -13.63 -4.29 7.62
CA THR A 36 -12.39 -4.25 6.85
C THR A 36 -12.23 -2.98 6.04
N GLU A 37 -13.06 -1.98 6.27
CA GLU A 37 -13.05 -0.82 5.41
C GLU A 37 -11.72 -0.09 5.40
N ASP A 38 -11.15 0.09 6.59
CA ASP A 38 -9.88 0.80 6.67
C ASP A 38 -8.76 0.00 6.01
N VAL A 39 -8.79 -1.30 6.20
CA VAL A 39 -7.78 -2.15 5.60
C VAL A 39 -7.92 -2.18 4.10
N ASP A 40 -9.15 -2.22 3.62
CA ASP A 40 -9.39 -2.22 2.18
C ASP A 40 -8.90 -0.92 1.56
N SER A 41 -9.14 0.18 2.24
CA SER A 41 -8.70 1.46 1.76
C SER A 41 -7.18 1.52 1.67
N LEU A 42 -6.51 1.04 2.70
CA LEU A 42 -5.06 1.01 2.70
C LEU A 42 -4.52 0.11 1.60
N LEU A 43 -5.14 -1.04 1.41
CA LEU A 43 -4.71 -1.97 0.40
C LEU A 43 -4.79 -1.35 -0.98
N LEU A 44 -5.86 -0.63 -1.26
CA LEU A 44 -5.99 0.02 -2.54
C LEU A 44 -4.92 1.09 -2.73
N LYS A 45 -4.61 1.82 -1.69
CA LYS A 45 -3.58 2.81 -1.80
C LYS A 45 -2.24 2.19 -2.15
N ILE A 46 -1.92 1.08 -1.53
CA ILE A 46 -0.65 0.43 -1.78
C ILE A 46 -0.61 -0.19 -3.17
N ILE A 47 -1.69 -0.81 -3.58
CA ILE A 47 -1.73 -1.42 -4.91
C ILE A 47 -1.56 -0.37 -6.00
N ASN A 48 -2.18 0.77 -5.80
CA ASN A 48 -2.12 1.79 -6.83
C ASN A 48 -0.91 2.67 -6.75
N ALA A 49 -0.16 2.54 -5.70
CA ALA A 49 0.90 3.45 -5.54
C ALA A 49 2.09 3.12 -6.26
N PRO A 50 2.79 2.78 -6.28
CA PRO A 50 3.82 2.80 -6.60
C PRO A 50 4.93 2.48 -7.29
N ALA A 51 4.85 1.64 -8.06
CA ALA A 51 5.83 1.52 -9.04
C ALA A 51 6.13 2.83 -9.65
N ARG A 52 5.21 3.71 -9.44
CA ARG A 52 5.36 4.99 -10.03
C ARG A 52 6.52 5.77 -9.45
N SER A 53 6.79 5.62 -8.21
CA SER A 53 7.88 6.36 -7.69
C SER A 53 9.19 5.88 -8.24
N ILE A 54 9.32 4.61 -8.48
CA ILE A 54 10.50 4.10 -9.08
C ILE A 54 10.63 4.60 -10.49
N ARG A 55 9.52 4.60 -11.20
CA ARG A 55 9.56 5.06 -12.54
C ARG A 55 9.88 6.52 -12.61
N ARG A 56 9.42 7.27 -11.64
CA ARG A 56 9.67 8.66 -11.65
C ARG A 56 11.13 8.95 -11.50
N ILE A 57 11.82 8.19 -10.71
CA ILE A 57 13.23 8.35 -10.59
C ILE A 57 13.88 8.08 -11.91
N SER A 58 13.47 7.05 -12.56
CA SER A 58 14.04 6.75 -13.86
C SER A 58 13.78 7.83 -14.84
N ASP A 59 12.61 8.38 -14.79
CA ASP A 59 12.31 9.45 -15.71
C ASP A 59 13.21 10.61 -15.51
N ARG A 60 13.49 10.94 -14.27
CA ARG A 60 14.35 12.03 -14.03
C ARG A 60 15.70 11.79 -14.55
N GLU A 61 16.16 10.59 -14.42
CA GLU A 61 17.43 10.31 -14.94
C GLU A 61 17.46 10.28 -16.38
N ALA A 62 16.39 9.97 -16.99
CA ALA A 62 16.32 9.93 -18.40
C ALA A 62 16.44 11.31 -18.97
N ARG A 63 16.16 12.29 -18.20
CA ARG A 63 16.31 13.62 -18.74
C ARG A 63 17.69 14.02 -18.88
#